data_fb1529367f42335b9cb962b391bd4d7f
#
_entry.id   fb1529367f42335b9cb962b391bd4d7f
#
_cell.length_a   1.000
_cell.length_b   1.000
_cell.length_c   1.000
_cell.angle_alpha   90.00
_cell.angle_beta   90.00
_cell.angle_gamma   90.00
#
_symmetry.space_group_name_H-M   'P 1'
#
loop_
_entity.id
_entity.type
_entity.pdbx_description
1 polymer ?
#
loop_
_entity_poly.entity_id
_entity_poly.type
_entity_poly.pdbx_seq_one_letter_code
_entity_poly.pdbx_strand_id
1 'polypeptide(L)'
;MQAGFMCMETGLSRHKNSINVALKNAADFGVAVVIFWIFGFGLMFGTSWNGIIGTDLFFFKTDNAEYMTYFVFQAMFVATAATIVSGAVAERMKFNGYLIITILATGIIYPIVGHWAWSSSYLNKMNDAVTQLLAVTGNLKTTGWLTDMGFVDFAGSTIVHSVGGWIALAAVLILGPRIGKYSEANKGKFTGSSFPLAV
;
A
#
# COMPACT_ATOMS: atom_id res chain seq x y z
N MET A 1 5.20 12.56 -2.19
CA MET A 1 5.39 11.68 -1.03
C MET A 1 6.49 10.64 -1.24
N GLN A 2 6.46 9.77 -2.24
CA GLN A 2 7.45 8.69 -2.42
C GLN A 2 8.90 9.15 -2.54
N ALA A 3 9.17 10.24 -3.26
CA ALA A 3 10.52 10.81 -3.31
C ALA A 3 11.02 11.26 -1.92
N GLY A 4 10.14 11.84 -1.10
CA GLY A 4 10.47 12.21 0.28
C GLY A 4 10.79 11.00 1.15
N PHE A 5 10.00 9.92 1.09
CA PHE A 5 10.29 8.67 1.80
C PHE A 5 11.62 8.06 1.34
N MET A 6 11.87 8.03 0.03
CA MET A 6 13.14 7.55 -0.50
C MET A 6 14.33 8.35 0.04
N CYS A 7 14.24 9.67 0.08
CA CYS A 7 15.29 10.52 0.63
C CYS A 7 15.48 10.28 2.13
N MET A 8 14.39 10.30 2.89
CA MET A 8 14.41 10.09 4.34
C MET A 8 15.01 8.72 4.71
N GLU A 9 14.52 7.64 4.13
CA GLU A 9 15.00 6.29 4.42
C GLU A 9 16.46 6.10 3.98
N THR A 10 16.84 6.65 2.82
CA THR A 10 18.21 6.61 2.32
C THR A 10 19.15 7.36 3.24
N GLY A 11 18.75 8.56 3.69
CA GLY A 11 19.54 9.39 4.59
C GLY A 11 19.71 8.78 5.97
N LEU A 12 18.68 8.11 6.50
CA LEU A 12 18.72 7.46 7.82
C LEU A 12 19.39 6.08 7.81
N SER A 13 19.56 5.45 6.64
CA SER A 13 20.27 4.18 6.53
C SER A 13 21.78 4.37 6.47
N ARG A 14 22.55 3.31 6.85
CA ARG A 14 24.01 3.36 6.80
C ARG A 14 24.50 3.51 5.36
N HIS A 15 25.58 4.24 5.16
CA HIS A 15 26.17 4.56 3.85
C HIS A 15 26.28 3.34 2.93
N LYS A 16 26.72 2.19 3.43
CA LYS A 16 26.86 0.96 2.63
C LYS A 16 25.54 0.41 2.08
N ASN A 17 24.40 0.84 2.61
CA ASN A 17 23.07 0.36 2.25
C ASN A 17 22.22 1.44 1.57
N SER A 18 22.68 2.69 1.51
CA SER A 18 21.91 3.84 1.02
C SER A 18 21.39 3.63 -0.42
N ILE A 19 22.25 3.16 -1.32
CA ILE A 19 21.86 2.87 -2.71
C ILE A 19 20.81 1.76 -2.76
N ASN A 20 20.98 0.69 -1.99
CA ASN A 20 20.00 -0.40 -1.96
C ASN A 20 18.63 0.06 -1.44
N VAL A 21 18.61 0.92 -0.43
CA VAL A 21 17.38 1.50 0.12
C VAL A 21 16.70 2.41 -0.90
N ALA A 22 17.46 3.27 -1.58
CA ALA A 22 16.92 4.12 -2.65
C ALA A 22 16.31 3.29 -3.79
N LEU A 23 17.02 2.25 -4.25
CA LEU A 23 16.51 1.36 -5.31
C LEU A 23 15.27 0.58 -4.86
N LYS A 24 15.19 0.15 -3.60
CA LYS A 24 13.97 -0.47 -3.05
C LYS A 24 12.77 0.46 -3.13
N ASN A 25 12.93 1.71 -2.70
CA ASN A 25 11.85 2.69 -2.74
C ASN A 25 11.42 3.06 -4.18
N ALA A 26 12.35 3.13 -5.12
CA ALA A 26 12.01 3.35 -6.53
C ALA A 26 11.27 2.14 -7.14
N ALA A 27 11.74 0.93 -6.81
CA ALA A 27 11.15 -0.31 -7.31
C ALA A 27 9.77 -0.57 -6.70
N ASP A 28 9.57 -0.33 -5.40
CA ASP A 28 8.28 -0.55 -4.74
C ASP A 28 7.20 0.37 -5.30
N PHE A 29 7.53 1.63 -5.55
CA PHE A 29 6.63 2.56 -6.18
C PHE A 29 6.17 2.07 -7.56
N GLY A 30 7.11 1.69 -8.43
CA GLY A 30 6.78 1.18 -9.76
C GLY A 30 5.95 -0.10 -9.71
N VAL A 31 6.38 -1.06 -8.89
CA VAL A 31 5.67 -2.35 -8.72
C VAL A 31 4.28 -2.12 -8.10
N ALA A 32 4.19 -1.29 -7.06
CA ALA A 32 2.92 -0.99 -6.40
C ALA A 32 1.89 -0.41 -7.36
N VAL A 33 2.27 0.59 -8.18
CA VAL A 33 1.37 1.21 -9.16
C VAL A 33 0.91 0.20 -10.21
N VAL A 34 1.83 -0.61 -10.76
CA VAL A 34 1.50 -1.60 -11.79
C VAL A 34 0.59 -2.70 -11.23
N ILE A 35 0.91 -3.27 -10.08
CA ILE A 35 0.10 -4.33 -9.46
C ILE A 35 -1.26 -3.79 -9.03
N PHE A 36 -1.31 -2.57 -8.50
CA PHE A 36 -2.57 -1.92 -8.16
C PHE A 36 -3.44 -1.66 -9.39
N TRP A 37 -2.85 -1.28 -10.52
CA TRP A 37 -3.56 -1.13 -11.79
C TRP A 37 -4.13 -2.46 -12.30
N ILE A 38 -3.34 -3.54 -12.23
CA ILE A 38 -3.76 -4.86 -12.76
C ILE A 38 -4.88 -5.45 -11.89
N PHE A 39 -4.68 -5.52 -10.59
CA PHE A 39 -5.56 -6.23 -9.65
C PHE A 39 -6.12 -5.33 -8.55
N GLY A 40 -5.27 -4.53 -7.92
CA GLY A 40 -5.58 -3.87 -6.66
C GLY A 40 -6.75 -2.92 -6.75
N PHE A 41 -6.83 -2.12 -7.81
CA PHE A 41 -7.93 -1.18 -7.98
C PHE A 41 -9.26 -1.89 -8.10
N GLY A 42 -9.33 -2.96 -8.87
CA GLY A 42 -10.54 -3.77 -9.01
C GLY A 42 -10.95 -4.43 -7.69
N LEU A 43 -10.01 -5.04 -6.96
CA LEU A 43 -10.29 -5.64 -5.66
C LEU A 43 -10.76 -4.60 -4.62
N MET A 44 -10.28 -3.35 -4.73
CA MET A 44 -10.58 -2.31 -3.77
C MET A 44 -11.87 -1.54 -4.09
N PHE A 45 -12.11 -1.24 -5.34
CA PHE A 45 -13.18 -0.33 -5.79
C PHE A 45 -14.16 -0.96 -6.76
N GLY A 46 -13.98 -2.21 -7.12
CA GLY A 46 -14.93 -2.96 -7.93
C GLY A 46 -16.23 -3.24 -7.19
N THR A 47 -17.21 -3.76 -7.92
CA THR A 47 -18.51 -4.18 -7.37
C THR A 47 -18.30 -5.12 -6.20
N SER A 48 -18.89 -4.79 -5.06
CA SER A 48 -18.61 -5.47 -3.79
C SER A 48 -19.26 -6.85 -3.72
N TRP A 49 -18.46 -7.87 -3.45
CA TRP A 49 -18.95 -9.18 -3.06
C TRP A 49 -19.10 -9.26 -1.53
N ASN A 50 -20.32 -9.20 -1.07
CA ASN A 50 -20.68 -9.26 0.37
C ASN A 50 -20.00 -8.21 1.27
N GLY A 51 -19.51 -7.09 0.73
CA GLY A 51 -18.80 -6.07 1.51
C GLY A 51 -17.33 -6.42 1.80
N ILE A 52 -16.80 -7.50 1.22
CA ILE A 52 -15.46 -8.01 1.55
C ILE A 52 -14.43 -7.66 0.48
N ILE A 53 -14.80 -7.78 -0.81
CA ILE A 53 -13.85 -7.64 -1.92
C ILE A 53 -14.58 -7.17 -3.18
N GLY A 54 -13.90 -6.39 -4.01
CA GLY A 54 -14.36 -6.02 -5.34
C GLY A 54 -14.11 -7.13 -6.36
N THR A 55 -14.96 -7.23 -7.38
CA THR A 55 -14.96 -8.34 -8.34
C THR A 55 -14.78 -7.92 -9.80
N ASP A 56 -14.68 -6.63 -10.07
CA ASP A 56 -14.54 -6.07 -11.42
C ASP A 56 -13.51 -4.93 -11.45
N LEU A 57 -13.46 -4.13 -12.52
CA LEU A 57 -12.52 -3.03 -12.74
C LEU A 57 -11.03 -3.45 -12.74
N PHE A 58 -10.74 -4.71 -13.03
CA PHE A 58 -9.37 -5.17 -13.25
C PHE A 58 -8.79 -4.56 -14.52
N PHE A 59 -7.48 -4.34 -14.55
CA PHE A 59 -6.81 -3.61 -15.64
C PHE A 59 -7.49 -2.26 -15.92
N PHE A 60 -7.71 -1.51 -14.86
CA PHE A 60 -8.53 -0.30 -14.86
C PHE A 60 -8.30 0.57 -16.09
N LYS A 61 -9.38 0.85 -16.79
CA LYS A 61 -9.37 1.68 -17.98
C LYS A 61 -10.61 2.56 -17.97
N THR A 62 -10.43 3.84 -18.24
CA THR A 62 -11.51 4.82 -18.31
C THR A 62 -11.13 5.98 -19.22
N ASP A 63 -12.10 6.54 -19.90
CA ASP A 63 -11.97 7.79 -20.67
C ASP A 63 -12.38 9.01 -19.83
N ASN A 64 -12.90 8.80 -18.62
CA ASN A 64 -13.28 9.87 -17.69
C ASN A 64 -12.07 10.34 -16.88
N ALA A 65 -11.73 11.63 -17.02
CA ALA A 65 -10.58 12.23 -16.34
C ALA A 65 -10.72 12.23 -14.81
N GLU A 66 -11.94 12.33 -14.26
CA GLU A 66 -12.20 12.29 -12.82
C GLU A 66 -11.83 10.93 -12.25
N TYR A 67 -12.25 9.85 -12.90
CA TYR A 67 -11.94 8.49 -12.46
C TYR A 67 -10.47 8.15 -12.61
N MET A 68 -9.82 8.64 -13.66
CA MET A 68 -8.37 8.48 -13.81
C MET A 68 -7.63 9.24 -12.71
N THR A 69 -8.06 10.45 -12.36
CA THR A 69 -7.49 11.22 -11.24
C THR A 69 -7.67 10.49 -9.92
N TYR A 70 -8.83 9.90 -9.69
CA TYR A 70 -9.09 9.09 -8.50
C TYR A 70 -8.18 7.85 -8.44
N PHE A 71 -8.00 7.14 -9.55
CA PHE A 71 -7.06 6.02 -9.64
C PHE A 71 -5.64 6.45 -9.25
N VAL A 72 -5.12 7.52 -9.84
CA VAL A 72 -3.77 8.04 -9.53
C VAL A 72 -3.67 8.44 -8.06
N PHE A 73 -4.69 9.10 -7.52
CA PHE A 73 -4.74 9.47 -6.10
C PHE A 73 -4.66 8.23 -5.20
N GLN A 74 -5.42 7.19 -5.46
CA GLN A 74 -5.41 5.95 -4.69
C GLN A 74 -4.10 5.14 -4.87
N ALA A 75 -3.50 5.18 -6.06
CA ALA A 75 -2.20 4.57 -6.32
C ALA A 75 -1.10 5.16 -5.42
N MET A 76 -1.18 6.44 -5.06
CA MET A 76 -0.24 7.06 -4.12
C MET A 76 -0.39 6.51 -2.69
N PHE A 77 -1.59 6.18 -2.26
CA PHE A 77 -1.82 5.59 -0.94
C PHE A 77 -1.34 4.15 -0.84
N VAL A 78 -1.59 3.33 -1.86
CA VAL A 78 -1.09 1.95 -1.88
C VAL A 78 0.45 1.91 -1.89
N ALA A 79 1.09 2.79 -2.65
CA ALA A 79 2.54 2.94 -2.65
C ALA A 79 3.06 3.39 -1.27
N THR A 80 2.33 4.27 -0.58
CA THR A 80 2.68 4.69 0.78
C THR A 80 2.62 3.53 1.77
N ALA A 81 1.61 2.66 1.70
CA ALA A 81 1.53 1.48 2.56
C ALA A 81 2.73 0.53 2.33
N ALA A 82 3.17 0.34 1.09
CA ALA A 82 4.36 -0.44 0.77
C ALA A 82 5.65 0.19 1.34
N THR A 83 5.78 1.51 1.22
CA THR A 83 6.95 2.24 1.74
C THR A 83 7.07 2.17 3.27
N ILE A 84 5.97 2.14 4.02
CA ILE A 84 6.00 1.93 5.47
C ILE A 84 6.73 0.61 5.80
N VAL A 85 6.49 -0.43 5.02
CA VAL A 85 7.19 -1.72 5.17
C VAL A 85 8.67 -1.58 4.82
N SER A 86 9.03 -0.80 3.78
CA SER A 86 10.42 -0.56 3.37
C SER A 86 11.25 -0.06 4.54
N GLY A 87 10.81 0.99 5.23
CA GLY A 87 11.51 1.55 6.37
C GLY A 87 11.75 0.54 7.51
N ALA A 88 10.73 -0.26 7.82
CA ALA A 88 10.83 -1.26 8.87
C ALA A 88 11.85 -2.35 8.57
N VAL A 89 11.96 -2.80 7.31
CA VAL A 89 12.87 -3.88 6.89
C VAL A 89 14.19 -3.37 6.31
N ALA A 90 14.42 -2.07 6.35
CA ALA A 90 15.65 -1.46 5.87
C ALA A 90 16.89 -2.13 6.48
N GLU A 91 17.90 -2.40 5.64
CA GLU A 91 19.17 -3.05 6.01
C GLU A 91 19.08 -4.52 6.49
N ARG A 92 17.92 -5.17 6.46
CA ARG A 92 17.75 -6.56 6.95
C ARG A 92 17.14 -7.50 5.93
N MET A 93 16.44 -7.01 4.93
CA MET A 93 15.75 -7.82 3.93
C MET A 93 16.46 -7.77 2.58
N LYS A 94 16.55 -8.93 1.92
CA LYS A 94 17.02 -9.02 0.54
C LYS A 94 16.03 -8.32 -0.41
N PHE A 95 16.54 -7.74 -1.49
CA PHE A 95 15.75 -6.99 -2.48
C PHE A 95 14.57 -7.81 -3.04
N ASN A 96 14.82 -9.04 -3.50
CA ASN A 96 13.79 -9.90 -4.07
C ASN A 96 12.69 -10.26 -3.04
N GLY A 97 13.06 -10.51 -1.79
CA GLY A 97 12.08 -10.78 -0.72
C GLY A 97 11.19 -9.56 -0.47
N TYR A 98 11.77 -8.36 -0.53
CA TYR A 98 11.01 -7.13 -0.41
C TYR A 98 10.00 -6.93 -1.57
N LEU A 99 10.43 -7.20 -2.82
CA LEU A 99 9.52 -7.12 -3.97
C LEU A 99 8.34 -8.08 -3.87
N ILE A 100 8.55 -9.31 -3.37
CA ILE A 100 7.45 -10.27 -3.16
C ILE A 100 6.46 -9.72 -2.13
N ILE A 101 6.94 -9.16 -1.02
CA ILE A 101 6.06 -8.54 -0.02
C ILE A 101 5.31 -7.34 -0.63
N THR A 102 5.97 -6.50 -1.41
CA THR A 102 5.33 -5.38 -2.10
C THR A 102 4.19 -5.86 -3.00
N ILE A 103 4.41 -6.89 -3.83
CA ILE A 103 3.38 -7.46 -4.71
C ILE A 103 2.17 -7.96 -3.91
N LEU A 104 2.40 -8.73 -2.84
CA LEU A 104 1.33 -9.26 -1.99
C LEU A 104 0.59 -8.15 -1.23
N ALA A 105 1.35 -7.20 -0.69
CA ALA A 105 0.79 -6.07 0.04
C ALA A 105 -0.10 -5.21 -0.86
N THR A 106 0.38 -4.83 -2.04
CA THR A 106 -0.30 -3.87 -2.92
C THR A 106 -1.34 -4.50 -3.83
N GLY A 107 -1.18 -5.80 -4.16
CA GLY A 107 -2.12 -6.53 -5.01
C GLY A 107 -3.26 -7.19 -4.26
N ILE A 108 -3.08 -7.55 -3.00
CA ILE A 108 -4.05 -8.36 -2.25
C ILE A 108 -4.41 -7.73 -0.90
N ILE A 109 -3.45 -7.60 0.01
CA ILE A 109 -3.74 -7.27 1.41
C ILE A 109 -4.34 -5.86 1.53
N TYR A 110 -3.66 -4.87 0.98
CA TYR A 110 -4.11 -3.47 1.03
C TYR A 110 -5.45 -3.27 0.31
N PRO A 111 -5.66 -3.78 -0.92
CA PRO A 111 -6.93 -3.63 -1.61
C PRO A 111 -8.13 -4.23 -0.87
N ILE A 112 -7.97 -5.40 -0.27
CA ILE A 112 -9.05 -6.04 0.50
C ILE A 112 -9.42 -5.19 1.71
N VAL A 113 -8.44 -4.76 2.50
CA VAL A 113 -8.68 -3.91 3.69
C VAL A 113 -9.24 -2.54 3.28
N GLY A 114 -8.71 -1.97 2.20
CA GLY A 114 -9.21 -0.72 1.64
C GLY A 114 -10.65 -0.83 1.13
N HIS A 115 -11.02 -1.96 0.55
CA HIS A 115 -12.40 -2.24 0.15
C HIS A 115 -13.37 -2.16 1.32
N TRP A 116 -13.00 -2.68 2.49
CA TRP A 116 -13.87 -2.66 3.67
C TRP A 116 -14.28 -1.27 4.11
N ALA A 117 -13.39 -0.29 3.99
CA ALA A 117 -13.58 1.06 4.52
C ALA A 117 -13.84 2.15 3.47
N TRP A 118 -13.37 1.96 2.24
CA TRP A 118 -13.41 2.99 1.20
C TRP A 118 -14.23 2.60 -0.03
N SER A 119 -14.68 1.35 -0.15
CA SER A 119 -15.65 0.97 -1.16
C SER A 119 -16.99 1.61 -0.82
N SER A 120 -17.31 2.68 -1.50
CA SER A 120 -18.54 3.45 -1.29
C SER A 120 -19.36 3.53 -2.58
N SER A 121 -20.63 3.87 -2.41
CA SER A 121 -21.57 4.08 -3.51
C SER A 121 -21.14 5.16 -4.51
N TYR A 122 -20.15 5.99 -4.20
CA TYR A 122 -19.61 6.98 -5.13
C TYR A 122 -18.98 6.32 -6.37
N LEU A 123 -18.23 5.24 -6.17
CA LEU A 123 -17.60 4.49 -7.26
C LEU A 123 -18.57 3.50 -7.93
N ASN A 124 -19.64 3.14 -7.25
CA ASN A 124 -20.72 2.35 -7.86
C ASN A 124 -21.40 3.13 -9.02
N LYS A 125 -21.35 4.46 -9.02
CA LYS A 125 -21.78 5.29 -10.15
C LYS A 125 -20.91 5.11 -11.41
N MET A 126 -19.70 4.57 -11.27
CA MET A 126 -18.86 4.21 -12.42
C MET A 126 -19.40 3.02 -13.20
N ASN A 127 -20.27 2.21 -12.58
CA ASN A 127 -20.86 0.99 -13.12
C ASN A 127 -22.39 1.03 -13.13
N ASP A 128 -22.98 2.17 -13.53
CA ASP A 128 -24.44 2.39 -13.46
C ASP A 128 -25.27 1.25 -14.04
N ALA A 129 -24.84 0.63 -15.15
CA ALA A 129 -25.56 -0.48 -15.76
C ALA A 129 -25.49 -1.77 -14.92
N VAL A 130 -24.34 -2.07 -14.32
CA VAL A 130 -24.14 -3.28 -13.49
C VAL A 130 -24.77 -3.08 -12.12
N THR A 131 -24.64 -1.88 -11.54
CA THR A 131 -25.24 -1.54 -10.25
C THR A 131 -26.77 -1.55 -10.30
N GLN A 132 -27.39 -1.08 -11.38
CA GLN A 132 -28.83 -1.16 -11.58
C GLN A 132 -29.30 -2.62 -11.74
N LEU A 133 -28.58 -3.45 -12.49
CA LEU A 133 -28.90 -4.86 -12.66
C LEU A 133 -28.79 -5.62 -11.33
N LEU A 134 -27.81 -5.30 -10.51
CA LEU A 134 -27.58 -5.94 -9.21
C LEU A 134 -28.52 -5.45 -8.12
N ALA A 135 -28.95 -4.18 -8.17
CA ALA A 135 -29.98 -3.62 -7.28
C ALA A 135 -31.36 -4.30 -7.48
N VAL A 136 -31.63 -4.77 -8.69
CA VAL A 136 -32.87 -5.50 -9.01
C VAL A 136 -32.85 -6.93 -8.45
N THR A 137 -31.68 -7.54 -8.27
CA THR A 137 -31.54 -8.92 -7.74
C THR A 137 -31.49 -9.00 -6.21
N GLY A 138 -31.51 -7.87 -5.50
CA GLY A 138 -31.82 -7.79 -4.04
C GLY A 138 -30.78 -8.31 -3.06
N ASN A 139 -29.59 -8.77 -3.51
CA ASN A 139 -28.68 -9.54 -2.63
C ASN A 139 -27.20 -9.08 -2.60
N LEU A 140 -26.84 -7.95 -3.21
CA LEU A 140 -25.46 -7.49 -3.16
C LEU A 140 -25.32 -6.20 -2.35
N LYS A 141 -24.53 -6.26 -1.30
CA LYS A 141 -24.00 -5.06 -0.65
C LYS A 141 -23.10 -4.35 -1.66
N THR A 142 -23.39 -3.09 -1.94
CA THR A 142 -22.64 -2.28 -2.90
C THR A 142 -21.46 -1.55 -2.25
N THR A 143 -21.31 -1.67 -0.94
CA THR A 143 -20.31 -0.97 -0.11
C THR A 143 -19.53 -1.94 0.75
N GLY A 144 -18.36 -1.54 1.21
CA GLY A 144 -17.56 -2.29 2.17
C GLY A 144 -18.27 -2.41 3.51
N TRP A 145 -18.06 -3.52 4.21
CA TRP A 145 -18.76 -3.80 5.47
C TRP A 145 -18.46 -2.79 6.59
N LEU A 146 -17.25 -2.23 6.64
CA LEU A 146 -16.92 -1.16 7.59
C LEU A 146 -17.61 0.15 7.24
N THR A 147 -17.68 0.47 5.94
CA THR A 147 -18.44 1.63 5.45
C THR A 147 -19.91 1.54 5.86
N ASP A 148 -20.51 0.37 5.71
CA ASP A 148 -21.90 0.11 6.12
C ASP A 148 -22.11 0.31 7.64
N MET A 149 -21.08 0.04 8.45
CA MET A 149 -21.10 0.28 9.88
C MET A 149 -20.87 1.76 10.28
N GLY A 150 -20.65 2.63 9.30
CA GLY A 150 -20.37 4.06 9.54
C GLY A 150 -18.92 4.37 9.85
N PHE A 151 -17.99 3.45 9.61
CA PHE A 151 -16.56 3.73 9.77
C PHE A 151 -16.09 4.74 8.71
N VAL A 152 -15.35 5.75 9.16
CA VAL A 152 -14.78 6.78 8.32
C VAL A 152 -13.27 6.87 8.52
N ASP A 153 -12.52 6.67 7.46
CA ASP A 153 -11.09 6.98 7.39
C ASP A 153 -10.87 7.95 6.23
N PHE A 154 -10.56 9.20 6.53
CA PHE A 154 -10.47 10.25 5.52
C PHE A 154 -9.20 10.15 4.68
N ALA A 155 -8.04 10.03 5.32
CA ALA A 155 -6.73 10.13 4.66
C ALA A 155 -5.86 8.87 4.83
N GLY A 156 -6.42 7.74 5.22
CA GLY A 156 -5.67 6.51 5.42
C GLY A 156 -4.91 6.44 6.74
N SER A 157 -5.24 7.27 7.71
CA SER A 157 -4.62 7.21 9.04
C SER A 157 -4.76 5.84 9.68
N THR A 158 -5.89 5.18 9.45
CA THR A 158 -6.11 3.80 9.86
C THR A 158 -5.72 2.82 8.76
N ILE A 159 -6.34 2.91 7.58
CA ILE A 159 -6.18 1.88 6.52
C ILE A 159 -4.73 1.82 6.03
N VAL A 160 -4.16 2.92 5.55
CA VAL A 160 -2.80 2.92 4.99
C VAL A 160 -1.77 2.53 6.04
N HIS A 161 -1.85 3.19 7.21
CA HIS A 161 -0.85 2.99 8.26
C HIS A 161 -1.01 1.67 9.01
N SER A 162 -2.26 1.20 9.23
CA SER A 162 -2.44 -0.13 9.84
C SER A 162 -1.96 -1.25 8.92
N VAL A 163 -2.33 -1.23 7.63
CA VAL A 163 -1.89 -2.28 6.71
C VAL A 163 -0.37 -2.28 6.60
N GLY A 164 0.25 -1.13 6.34
CA GLY A 164 1.70 -1.01 6.29
C GLY A 164 2.36 -1.41 7.62
N GLY A 165 1.82 -0.96 8.75
CA GLY A 165 2.34 -1.25 10.09
C GLY A 165 2.26 -2.72 10.48
N TRP A 166 1.14 -3.40 10.23
CA TRP A 166 0.99 -4.83 10.54
C TRP A 166 1.88 -5.72 9.68
N ILE A 167 2.00 -5.42 8.37
CA ILE A 167 2.93 -6.12 7.49
C ILE A 167 4.37 -5.87 7.95
N ALA A 168 4.71 -4.62 8.30
CA ALA A 168 6.01 -4.25 8.82
C ALA A 168 6.33 -4.99 10.12
N LEU A 169 5.38 -5.07 11.06
CA LEU A 169 5.53 -5.80 12.32
C LEU A 169 5.81 -7.28 12.07
N ALA A 170 5.00 -7.94 11.25
CA ALA A 170 5.20 -9.34 10.89
C ALA A 170 6.59 -9.58 10.27
N ALA A 171 7.00 -8.73 9.32
CA ALA A 171 8.30 -8.82 8.69
C ALA A 171 9.46 -8.63 9.70
N VAL A 172 9.33 -7.68 10.63
CA VAL A 172 10.36 -7.42 11.64
C VAL A 172 10.48 -8.57 12.65
N LEU A 173 9.37 -9.18 13.05
CA LEU A 173 9.38 -10.35 13.94
C LEU A 173 10.08 -11.55 13.31
N ILE A 174 9.89 -11.75 12.00
CA ILE A 174 10.54 -12.86 11.27
C ILE A 174 12.03 -12.57 11.03
N LEU A 175 12.37 -11.34 10.61
CA LEU A 175 13.74 -10.98 10.25
C LEU A 175 14.66 -10.74 11.45
N GLY A 176 14.10 -10.35 12.58
CA GLY A 176 14.87 -9.97 13.76
C GLY A 176 15.64 -8.64 13.60
N PRO A 177 16.58 -8.37 14.49
CA PRO A 177 17.36 -7.12 14.49
C PRO A 177 18.37 -7.07 13.35
N ARG A 178 18.84 -5.86 13.01
CA ARG A 178 19.95 -5.66 12.07
C ARG A 178 21.23 -6.35 12.61
N ILE A 179 21.96 -7.02 11.73
CA ILE A 179 23.18 -7.75 12.09
C ILE A 179 24.16 -6.80 12.80
N GLY A 180 24.59 -7.18 13.99
CA GLY A 180 25.54 -6.45 14.81
C GLY A 180 24.97 -5.26 15.58
N LYS A 181 23.65 -4.97 15.51
CA LYS A 181 23.07 -3.81 16.19
C LYS A 181 23.29 -3.81 17.71
N TYR A 182 23.22 -4.96 18.33
CA TYR A 182 23.33 -5.13 19.78
C TYR A 182 24.68 -5.68 20.23
N SER A 183 25.70 -5.75 19.33
CA SER A 183 27.04 -6.14 19.74
C SER A 183 27.76 -4.96 20.40
N GLU A 184 28.50 -5.17 21.48
CA GLU A 184 29.26 -4.13 22.17
C GLU A 184 30.26 -3.41 21.23
N ALA A 185 30.88 -4.16 20.29
CA ALA A 185 31.80 -3.61 19.30
C ALA A 185 31.15 -2.55 18.34
N ASN A 186 29.83 -2.56 18.20
CA ASN A 186 29.08 -1.70 17.28
C ASN A 186 28.20 -0.69 18.01
N LYS A 187 28.31 -0.56 19.32
CA LYS A 187 27.54 0.41 20.10
C LYS A 187 27.79 1.84 19.56
N GLY A 188 26.72 2.52 19.14
CA GLY A 188 26.81 3.87 18.54
C GLY A 188 27.20 3.95 17.06
N LYS A 189 27.50 2.84 16.38
CA LYS A 189 27.95 2.84 14.96
C LYS A 189 26.83 2.73 13.92
N PHE A 190 25.58 2.75 14.32
CA PHE A 190 24.42 2.72 13.41
C PHE A 190 23.91 4.13 13.11
N THR A 191 24.80 4.97 12.59
CA THR A 191 24.47 6.34 12.16
C THR A 191 23.95 6.35 10.73
N GLY A 192 23.06 7.28 10.42
CA GLY A 192 22.58 7.52 9.06
C GLY A 192 23.70 8.01 8.13
N SER A 193 23.53 7.81 6.83
CA SER A 193 24.50 8.18 5.82
C SER A 193 24.53 9.68 5.54
N SER A 194 23.39 10.34 5.60
CA SER A 194 23.26 11.77 5.28
C SER A 194 22.06 12.36 5.99
N PHE A 195 22.31 13.11 7.04
CA PHE A 195 21.26 13.82 7.77
C PHE A 195 20.57 14.89 6.90
N PRO A 196 21.30 15.70 6.08
CA PRO A 196 20.65 16.66 5.18
C PRO A 196 19.73 16.02 4.14
N LEU A 197 19.95 14.77 3.76
CA LEU A 197 19.05 14.05 2.84
C LEU A 197 17.78 13.56 3.53
N ALA A 198 17.83 13.37 4.86
CA ALA A 198 16.72 12.87 5.65
C ALA A 198 15.74 13.97 6.10
N VAL A 199 16.16 15.24 6.05
CA VAL A 199 15.40 16.44 6.43
C VAL A 199 14.88 17.15 5.19
#